data_91a8f66a75158752d2a5b70ffbdf18ee
#
_entry.id   91a8f66a75158752d2a5b70ffbdf18ee
#
_cell.length_a   1.000
_cell.length_b   1.000
_cell.length_c   1.000
_cell.angle_alpha   90.00
_cell.angle_beta   90.00
_cell.angle_gamma   90.00
#
_symmetry.space_group_name_H-M   'P 1'
#
loop_
_entity.id
_entity.type
_entity.pdbx_description
1 polymer ?
#
loop_
_entity_poly.entity_id
_entity_poly.type
_entity_poly.pdbx_seq_one_letter_code
_entity_poly.pdbx_strand_id
1 'polypeptide(L)'
;VLGVADKVIEAVKGKAIRHFFLVAGCDGAKPGRNYYTEFVEKVPSDCVVLTLACGKFRFFDKDLGTIGGLPRLMDMGQCNDAYSAIQVAVALAQAFNVGVNDLPLSLILSWYEQKAVAILLTLLHLGIKNIRLGPSLPAFVTPNVLDVLVKNFNIMPISTPDEDLKAILG
;
A
#
# COMPACT_ATOMS: atom_id res chain seq x y z
N VAL A 1 -1.49 -5.37 -15.22
CA VAL A 1 -0.68 -4.20 -14.83
C VAL A 1 0.47 -3.99 -15.79
N LEU A 2 1.32 -5.00 -16.04
CA LEU A 2 2.47 -4.83 -16.97
C LEU A 2 2.04 -4.42 -18.39
N GLY A 3 0.89 -4.85 -18.89
CA GLY A 3 0.37 -4.45 -20.21
C GLY A 3 -0.06 -2.98 -20.31
N VAL A 4 -0.09 -2.25 -19.22
CA VAL A 4 -0.38 -0.80 -19.16
C VAL A 4 0.76 0.00 -18.54
N ALA A 5 1.93 -0.63 -18.35
CA ALA A 5 3.07 -0.02 -17.68
C ALA A 5 3.51 1.29 -18.36
N ASP A 6 3.53 1.34 -19.69
CA ASP A 6 3.91 2.54 -20.44
C ASP A 6 2.98 3.71 -20.11
N LYS A 7 1.66 3.47 -20.05
CA LYS A 7 0.69 4.50 -19.68
C LYS A 7 0.87 4.98 -18.24
N VAL A 8 1.20 4.06 -17.33
CA VAL A 8 1.50 4.40 -15.93
C VAL A 8 2.75 5.28 -15.86
N ILE A 9 3.81 4.89 -16.57
CA ILE A 9 5.07 5.64 -16.62
C ILE A 9 4.84 7.04 -17.20
N GLU A 10 4.09 7.15 -18.27
CA GLU A 10 3.73 8.45 -18.88
C GLU A 10 2.92 9.31 -17.90
N ALA A 11 1.92 8.74 -17.21
CA ALA A 11 1.10 9.46 -16.26
C ALA A 11 1.90 9.96 -15.03
N VAL A 12 2.88 9.19 -14.56
CA VAL A 12 3.78 9.61 -13.47
C VAL A 12 4.75 10.68 -13.96
N LYS A 13 5.40 10.50 -15.12
CA LYS A 13 6.31 11.50 -15.70
C LYS A 13 5.60 12.81 -16.04
N GLY A 14 4.37 12.72 -16.51
CA GLY A 14 3.49 13.87 -16.76
C GLY A 14 2.91 14.51 -15.51
N LYS A 15 3.24 14.00 -14.31
CA LYS A 15 2.71 14.45 -13.00
C LYS A 15 1.19 14.36 -12.88
N ALA A 16 0.54 13.53 -13.70
CA ALA A 16 -0.88 13.23 -13.55
C ALA A 16 -1.12 12.33 -12.33
N ILE A 17 -0.20 11.40 -12.06
CA ILE A 17 -0.20 10.57 -10.87
C ILE A 17 0.91 11.04 -9.94
N ARG A 18 0.53 11.51 -8.75
CA ARG A 18 1.46 11.97 -7.71
C ARG A 18 1.96 10.84 -6.84
N HIS A 19 1.10 9.89 -6.46
CA HIS A 19 1.43 8.82 -5.53
C HIS A 19 0.58 7.58 -5.75
N PHE A 20 1.13 6.43 -5.36
CA PHE A 20 0.45 5.14 -5.31
C PHE A 20 0.33 4.68 -3.86
N PHE A 21 -0.85 4.16 -3.50
CA PHE A 21 -1.09 3.51 -2.22
C PHE A 21 -1.43 2.04 -2.45
N LEU A 22 -0.59 1.14 -1.96
CA LEU A 22 -0.93 -0.28 -1.91
C LEU A 22 -1.66 -0.55 -0.60
N VAL A 23 -2.97 -0.66 -0.66
CA VAL A 23 -3.82 -0.96 0.50
C VAL A 23 -4.11 -2.45 0.51
N ALA A 24 -3.39 -3.18 1.36
CA ALA A 24 -3.48 -4.63 1.46
C ALA A 24 -4.02 -5.03 2.82
N GLY A 25 -5.22 -5.57 2.82
CA GLY A 25 -5.90 -5.98 4.03
C GLY A 25 -7.24 -5.29 4.24
N CYS A 26 -7.84 -5.42 5.40
CA CYS A 26 -9.17 -4.92 5.68
C CYS A 26 -9.35 -4.44 7.14
N ASP A 27 -10.49 -3.82 7.40
CA ASP A 27 -10.90 -3.37 8.74
C ASP A 27 -11.30 -4.52 9.68
N GLY A 28 -11.49 -5.73 9.13
CA GLY A 28 -12.00 -6.88 9.86
C GLY A 28 -13.49 -6.75 10.19
N ALA A 29 -13.97 -7.58 11.10
CA ALA A 29 -15.38 -7.63 11.50
C ALA A 29 -15.69 -6.83 12.76
N LYS A 30 -14.69 -6.29 13.44
CA LYS A 30 -14.90 -5.58 14.71
C LYS A 30 -15.62 -4.25 14.46
N PRO A 31 -16.76 -3.99 15.16
CA PRO A 31 -17.46 -2.72 15.04
C PRO A 31 -16.56 -1.52 15.36
N GLY A 32 -16.76 -0.43 14.64
CA GLY A 32 -15.97 0.81 14.80
C GLY A 32 -14.62 0.82 14.12
N ARG A 33 -14.21 -0.25 13.46
CA ARG A 33 -13.02 -0.29 12.61
C ARG A 33 -13.40 0.02 11.16
N ASN A 34 -12.94 1.13 10.63
CA ASN A 34 -13.21 1.56 9.25
C ASN A 34 -12.01 2.29 8.60
N TYR A 35 -10.83 2.14 9.18
CA TYR A 35 -9.64 2.87 8.76
C TYR A 35 -9.31 2.67 7.26
N TYR A 36 -9.24 1.40 6.81
CA TYR A 36 -8.82 1.11 5.42
C TYR A 36 -9.85 1.58 4.40
N THR A 37 -11.13 1.43 4.71
CA THR A 37 -12.22 1.93 3.87
C THR A 37 -12.18 3.45 3.77
N GLU A 38 -12.11 4.14 4.91
CA GLU A 38 -12.02 5.61 4.95
C GLU A 38 -10.73 6.12 4.30
N PHE A 39 -9.61 5.41 4.48
CA PHE A 39 -8.35 5.76 3.84
C PHE A 39 -8.50 5.78 2.33
N VAL A 40 -9.07 4.71 1.74
CA VAL A 40 -9.30 4.62 0.29
C VAL A 40 -10.23 5.73 -0.21
N GLU A 41 -11.28 6.04 0.53
CA GLU A 41 -12.23 7.12 0.18
C GLU A 41 -11.59 8.50 0.22
N LYS A 42 -10.64 8.72 1.13
CA LYS A 42 -9.96 10.01 1.33
C LYS A 42 -8.71 10.21 0.47
N VAL A 43 -8.27 9.18 -0.27
CA VAL A 43 -7.10 9.30 -1.15
C VAL A 43 -7.35 10.41 -2.20
N PRO A 44 -6.44 11.38 -2.33
CA PRO A 44 -6.59 12.50 -3.27
C PRO A 44 -6.77 12.03 -4.72
N SER A 45 -7.44 12.85 -5.53
CA SER A 45 -7.82 12.52 -6.91
C SER A 45 -6.62 12.35 -7.86
N ASP A 46 -5.45 12.84 -7.49
CA ASP A 46 -4.19 12.69 -8.21
C ASP A 46 -3.37 11.45 -7.76
N CYS A 47 -3.97 10.58 -6.95
CA CYS A 47 -3.33 9.37 -6.44
C CYS A 47 -4.09 8.12 -6.89
N VAL A 48 -3.36 7.02 -7.01
CA VAL A 48 -3.87 5.71 -7.39
C VAL A 48 -3.88 4.77 -6.19
N VAL A 49 -4.92 3.97 -6.05
CA VAL A 49 -5.05 2.92 -5.04
C VAL A 49 -4.88 1.56 -5.70
N LEU A 50 -3.89 0.82 -5.25
CA LEU A 50 -3.71 -0.59 -5.57
C LEU A 50 -4.26 -1.40 -4.40
N THR A 51 -5.21 -2.28 -4.65
CA THR A 51 -5.78 -3.12 -3.59
C THR A 51 -5.35 -4.56 -3.74
N LEU A 52 -5.09 -5.21 -2.62
CA LEU A 52 -4.62 -6.59 -2.55
C LEU A 52 -5.33 -7.31 -1.40
N ALA A 53 -5.48 -8.63 -1.54
CA ALA A 53 -6.02 -9.50 -0.50
C ALA A 53 -7.50 -9.28 -0.18
N CYS A 54 -7.91 -9.61 1.05
CA CYS A 54 -9.33 -9.59 1.45
C CYS A 54 -9.91 -8.18 1.54
N GLY A 55 -9.08 -7.17 1.74
CA GLY A 55 -9.53 -5.78 1.88
C GLY A 55 -10.25 -5.25 0.66
N LYS A 56 -9.88 -5.74 -0.53
CA LYS A 56 -10.52 -5.33 -1.77
C LYS A 56 -12.04 -5.49 -1.76
N PHE A 57 -12.57 -6.51 -1.09
CA PHE A 57 -14.01 -6.76 -1.00
C PHE A 57 -14.77 -5.73 -0.16
N ARG A 58 -14.06 -4.85 0.54
CA ARG A 58 -14.63 -3.74 1.31
C ARG A 58 -14.79 -2.46 0.49
N PHE A 59 -14.00 -2.31 -0.58
CA PHE A 59 -13.96 -1.08 -1.35
C PHE A 59 -13.80 -1.28 -2.87
N PHE A 60 -13.87 -2.52 -3.39
CA PHE A 60 -13.75 -2.76 -4.84
C PHE A 60 -14.93 -2.17 -5.63
N ASP A 61 -16.07 -1.95 -4.99
CA ASP A 61 -17.27 -1.33 -5.54
C ASP A 61 -17.23 0.20 -5.52
N LYS A 62 -16.21 0.79 -4.88
CA LYS A 62 -16.02 2.23 -4.85
C LYS A 62 -15.57 2.76 -6.21
N ASP A 63 -16.28 3.73 -6.74
CA ASP A 63 -15.86 4.43 -7.95
C ASP A 63 -14.95 5.60 -7.56
N LEU A 64 -13.65 5.41 -7.71
CA LEU A 64 -12.66 6.47 -7.50
C LEU A 64 -12.38 7.27 -8.79
N GLY A 65 -13.01 6.92 -9.91
CA GLY A 65 -12.77 7.54 -11.20
C GLY A 65 -11.50 7.06 -11.90
N THR A 66 -11.02 7.85 -12.84
CA THR A 66 -9.88 7.53 -13.70
C THR A 66 -8.85 8.65 -13.74
N ILE A 67 -7.59 8.30 -14.01
CA ILE A 67 -6.48 9.24 -14.29
C ILE A 67 -5.82 8.81 -15.60
N GLY A 68 -5.78 9.69 -16.60
CA GLY A 68 -5.15 9.40 -17.88
C GLY A 68 -5.73 8.17 -18.61
N GLY A 69 -7.02 7.87 -18.38
CA GLY A 69 -7.67 6.68 -18.92
C GLY A 69 -7.37 5.39 -18.14
N LEU A 70 -6.67 5.49 -17.01
CA LEU A 70 -6.43 4.37 -16.08
C LEU A 70 -7.39 4.46 -14.89
N PRO A 71 -7.99 3.34 -14.42
CA PRO A 71 -8.79 3.37 -13.20
C PRO A 71 -7.90 3.73 -12.01
N ARG A 72 -8.42 4.56 -11.11
CA ARG A 72 -7.70 4.94 -9.88
C ARG A 72 -7.69 3.83 -8.83
N LEU A 73 -8.64 2.90 -8.89
CA LEU A 73 -8.67 1.71 -8.05
C LEU A 73 -8.34 0.50 -8.91
N MET A 74 -7.23 -0.18 -8.60
CA MET A 74 -6.76 -1.34 -9.34
C MET A 74 -6.60 -2.55 -8.41
N ASP A 75 -7.22 -3.66 -8.77
CA ASP A 75 -7.09 -4.93 -8.06
C ASP A 75 -5.80 -5.65 -8.47
N MET A 76 -4.93 -5.91 -7.50
CA MET A 76 -3.68 -6.63 -7.66
C MET A 76 -3.80 -8.14 -7.36
N GLY A 77 -4.98 -8.60 -6.95
CA GLY A 77 -5.26 -10.01 -6.67
C GLY A 77 -5.44 -10.35 -5.20
N GLN A 78 -5.20 -11.61 -4.87
CA GLN A 78 -5.33 -12.17 -3.53
C GLN A 78 -4.00 -12.11 -2.74
N CYS A 79 -3.99 -12.59 -1.50
CA CYS A 79 -2.77 -12.65 -0.68
C CYS A 79 -1.63 -13.41 -1.38
N ASN A 80 -1.95 -14.46 -2.15
CA ASN A 80 -0.95 -15.23 -2.91
C ASN A 80 -0.33 -14.41 -4.05
N ASP A 81 -0.99 -13.34 -4.50
CA ASP A 81 -0.52 -12.48 -5.58
C ASP A 81 0.40 -11.34 -5.06
N ALA A 82 0.67 -11.30 -3.76
CA ALA A 82 1.59 -10.33 -3.17
C ALA A 82 2.97 -10.35 -3.84
N TYR A 83 3.46 -11.53 -4.23
CA TYR A 83 4.69 -11.66 -5.00
C TYR A 83 4.61 -10.92 -6.34
N SER A 84 3.50 -11.05 -7.06
CA SER A 84 3.28 -10.33 -8.32
C SER A 84 3.25 -8.82 -8.12
N ALA A 85 2.65 -8.34 -7.03
CA ALA A 85 2.66 -6.93 -6.68
C ALA A 85 4.08 -6.40 -6.41
N ILE A 86 4.90 -7.18 -5.72
CA ILE A 86 6.33 -6.87 -5.49
C ILE A 86 7.08 -6.81 -6.83
N GLN A 87 6.87 -7.78 -7.72
CA GLN A 87 7.52 -7.79 -9.04
C GLN A 87 7.12 -6.56 -9.88
N VAL A 88 5.87 -6.13 -9.81
CA VAL A 88 5.41 -4.91 -10.47
C VAL A 88 6.13 -3.68 -9.90
N ALA A 89 6.25 -3.58 -8.57
CA ALA A 89 6.98 -2.47 -7.94
C ALA A 89 8.46 -2.45 -8.35
N VAL A 90 9.13 -3.61 -8.40
CA VAL A 90 10.51 -3.73 -8.85
C VAL A 90 10.66 -3.33 -10.33
N ALA A 91 9.75 -3.80 -11.19
CA ALA A 91 9.76 -3.44 -12.61
C ALA A 91 9.56 -1.93 -12.83
N LEU A 92 8.65 -1.30 -12.07
CA LEU A 92 8.45 0.14 -12.12
C LEU A 92 9.70 0.90 -11.63
N ALA A 93 10.32 0.45 -10.54
CA ALA A 93 11.56 1.05 -10.03
C ALA A 93 12.68 1.02 -11.08
N GLN A 94 12.83 -0.11 -11.77
CA GLN A 94 13.78 -0.24 -12.88
C GLN A 94 13.44 0.70 -14.05
N ALA A 95 12.16 0.78 -14.44
CA ALA A 95 11.72 1.66 -15.53
C ALA A 95 11.92 3.15 -15.22
N PHE A 96 11.84 3.53 -13.95
CA PHE A 96 12.15 4.90 -13.48
C PHE A 96 13.63 5.10 -13.15
N ASN A 97 14.44 4.05 -13.17
CA ASN A 97 15.84 4.05 -12.77
C ASN A 97 16.06 4.57 -11.34
N VAL A 98 15.24 4.11 -10.42
CA VAL A 98 15.27 4.43 -8.99
C VAL A 98 15.21 3.17 -8.13
N GLY A 99 15.50 3.28 -6.84
CA GLY A 99 15.26 2.22 -5.88
C GLY A 99 13.75 2.01 -5.61
N VAL A 100 13.35 0.83 -5.17
CA VAL A 100 11.94 0.55 -4.83
C VAL A 100 11.42 1.51 -3.74
N ASN A 101 12.28 1.89 -2.80
CA ASN A 101 11.95 2.83 -1.73
C ASN A 101 11.87 4.30 -2.19
N ASP A 102 12.36 4.60 -3.39
CA ASP A 102 12.31 5.94 -3.99
C ASP A 102 11.11 6.11 -4.93
N LEU A 103 10.33 5.04 -5.13
CA LEU A 103 9.06 5.13 -5.84
C LEU A 103 8.05 5.95 -5.04
N PRO A 104 7.16 6.70 -5.70
CA PRO A 104 6.02 7.35 -5.04
C PRO A 104 4.97 6.30 -4.65
N LEU A 105 5.35 5.34 -3.83
CA LEU A 105 4.54 4.19 -3.41
C LEU A 105 4.61 4.03 -1.89
N SER A 106 3.45 3.99 -1.24
CA SER A 106 3.32 3.68 0.18
C SER A 106 2.50 2.42 0.39
N LEU A 107 2.93 1.61 1.34
CA LEU A 107 2.26 0.36 1.69
C LEU A 107 1.46 0.56 2.99
N ILE A 108 0.16 0.32 2.90
CA ILE A 108 -0.80 0.41 4.01
C ILE A 108 -1.32 -1.00 4.24
N LEU A 109 -0.73 -1.70 5.20
CA LEU A 109 -0.96 -3.12 5.41
C LEU A 109 -1.82 -3.37 6.65
N SER A 110 -2.71 -4.34 6.56
CA SER A 110 -3.39 -4.88 7.74
C SER A 110 -2.88 -6.27 8.06
N TRP A 111 -2.98 -6.58 9.35
CA TRP A 111 -2.53 -7.85 9.88
C TRP A 111 -3.66 -8.54 10.65
N TYR A 112 -4.05 -9.72 10.19
CA TYR A 112 -5.06 -10.57 10.86
C TYR A 112 -4.70 -12.05 10.88
N GLU A 113 -3.74 -12.48 10.05
CA GLU A 113 -3.36 -13.87 9.92
C GLU A 113 -1.88 -14.07 9.61
N GLN A 114 -1.42 -15.32 9.70
CA GLN A 114 -0.02 -15.69 9.51
C GLN A 114 0.55 -15.32 8.12
N LYS A 115 -0.27 -15.34 7.07
CA LYS A 115 0.16 -14.94 5.71
C LYS A 115 0.59 -13.48 5.66
N ALA A 116 -0.10 -12.60 6.38
CA ALA A 116 0.28 -11.20 6.46
C ALA A 116 1.64 -11.01 7.12
N VAL A 117 1.97 -11.83 8.12
CA VAL A 117 3.32 -11.84 8.73
C VAL A 117 4.37 -12.30 7.73
N ALA A 118 4.11 -13.37 6.98
CA ALA A 118 5.04 -13.87 5.96
C ALA A 118 5.30 -12.81 4.89
N ILE A 119 4.26 -12.12 4.44
CA ILE A 119 4.38 -11.00 3.47
C ILE A 119 5.22 -9.88 4.08
N LEU A 120 4.92 -9.44 5.30
CA LEU A 120 5.68 -8.41 5.99
C LEU A 120 7.17 -8.77 6.09
N LEU A 121 7.49 -9.97 6.55
CA LEU A 121 8.89 -10.43 6.67
C LEU A 121 9.59 -10.49 5.30
N THR A 122 8.86 -10.86 4.25
CA THR A 122 9.40 -10.84 2.88
C THR A 122 9.73 -9.41 2.44
N LEU A 123 8.84 -8.46 2.71
CA LEU A 123 9.08 -7.04 2.40
C LEU A 123 10.30 -6.50 3.14
N LEU A 124 10.44 -6.85 4.42
CA LEU A 124 11.60 -6.46 5.23
C LEU A 124 12.89 -7.09 4.71
N HIS A 125 12.86 -8.37 4.33
CA HIS A 125 14.00 -9.08 3.73
C HIS A 125 14.45 -8.41 2.42
N LEU A 126 13.53 -7.92 1.62
CA LEU A 126 13.80 -7.18 0.40
C LEU A 126 14.24 -5.72 0.65
N GLY A 127 14.33 -5.30 1.91
CA GLY A 127 14.71 -3.94 2.29
C GLY A 127 13.66 -2.88 1.99
N ILE A 128 12.40 -3.28 1.81
CA ILE A 128 11.30 -2.33 1.58
C ILE A 128 10.94 -1.63 2.89
N LYS A 129 10.79 -0.32 2.82
CA LYS A 129 10.58 0.59 3.96
C LYS A 129 9.26 1.35 3.82
N ASN A 130 8.98 2.22 4.81
CA ASN A 130 7.82 3.13 4.81
C ASN A 130 6.48 2.40 4.79
N ILE A 131 6.35 1.37 5.65
CA ILE A 131 5.14 0.56 5.76
C ILE A 131 4.30 1.05 6.94
N ARG A 132 3.03 1.31 6.70
CA ARG A 132 2.03 1.51 7.75
C ARG A 132 1.33 0.19 8.05
N LEU A 133 1.26 -0.17 9.32
CA LEU A 133 0.79 -1.47 9.77
C LEU A 133 -0.29 -1.33 10.86
N GLY A 134 -1.40 -2.02 10.69
CA GLY A 134 -2.50 -2.03 11.66
C GLY A 134 -3.57 -3.08 11.35
N PRO A 135 -4.72 -3.01 12.01
CA PRO A 135 -5.12 -2.10 13.09
C PRO A 135 -4.53 -2.46 14.44
N SER A 136 -3.80 -3.56 14.52
CA SER A 136 -3.01 -4.00 15.68
C SER A 136 -1.67 -4.50 15.18
N LEU A 137 -0.67 -4.53 16.05
CA LEU A 137 0.62 -5.13 15.72
C LEU A 137 0.58 -6.64 15.97
N PRO A 138 1.35 -7.45 15.22
CA PRO A 138 1.53 -8.87 15.52
C PRO A 138 2.03 -9.08 16.97
N ALA A 139 1.58 -10.16 17.62
CA ALA A 139 1.89 -10.41 19.02
C ALA A 139 3.38 -10.55 19.33
N PHE A 140 4.21 -10.94 18.35
CA PHE A 140 5.66 -11.01 18.51
C PHE A 140 6.35 -9.64 18.46
N VAL A 141 5.65 -8.60 18.02
CA VAL A 141 6.19 -7.23 17.98
C VAL A 141 6.11 -6.62 19.37
N THR A 142 7.09 -6.96 20.20
CA THR A 142 7.29 -6.32 21.50
C THR A 142 7.77 -4.87 21.31
N PRO A 143 7.74 -4.02 22.34
CA PRO A 143 8.25 -2.65 22.23
C PRO A 143 9.68 -2.56 21.67
N ASN A 144 10.57 -3.46 22.08
CA ASN A 144 11.95 -3.50 21.59
C ASN A 144 12.02 -3.88 20.11
N VAL A 145 11.21 -4.85 19.67
CA VAL A 145 11.11 -5.25 18.26
C VAL A 145 10.51 -4.13 17.43
N LEU A 146 9.49 -3.45 17.94
CA LEU A 146 8.90 -2.29 17.28
C LEU A 146 9.94 -1.17 17.07
N ASP A 147 10.74 -0.88 18.09
CA ASP A 147 11.79 0.14 17.99
C ASP A 147 12.81 -0.17 16.87
N VAL A 148 13.20 -1.43 16.74
CA VAL A 148 14.06 -1.90 15.65
C VAL A 148 13.38 -1.75 14.28
N LEU A 149 12.10 -2.10 14.17
CA LEU A 149 11.34 -1.99 12.93
C LEU A 149 11.15 -0.53 12.51
N VAL A 150 10.87 0.35 13.45
CA VAL A 150 10.77 1.80 13.20
C VAL A 150 12.10 2.36 12.72
N LYS A 151 13.19 2.08 13.45
CA LYS A 151 14.52 2.65 13.16
C LYS A 151 15.10 2.17 11.81
N ASN A 152 14.96 0.89 11.51
CA ASN A 152 15.61 0.30 10.35
C ASN A 152 14.75 0.31 9.08
N PHE A 153 13.41 0.22 9.23
CA PHE A 153 12.49 0.05 8.13
C PHE A 153 11.41 1.14 8.05
N ASN A 154 11.39 2.07 8.99
CA ASN A 154 10.37 3.10 9.09
C ASN A 154 8.93 2.52 9.08
N ILE A 155 8.74 1.42 9.84
CA ILE A 155 7.41 0.84 10.03
C ILE A 155 6.70 1.66 11.10
N MET A 156 5.48 2.10 10.78
CA MET A 156 4.67 2.89 11.69
C MET A 156 3.31 2.26 11.89
N PRO A 157 2.76 2.24 13.10
CA PRO A 157 1.36 1.94 13.31
C PRO A 157 0.47 2.91 12.52
N ILE A 158 -0.70 2.44 12.09
CA ILE A 158 -1.73 3.34 11.53
C ILE A 158 -2.21 4.32 12.61
N SER A 159 -2.54 5.54 12.20
CA SER A 159 -3.18 6.56 13.04
C SER A 159 -4.61 6.81 12.55
N THR A 160 -4.89 8.01 12.08
CA THR A 160 -6.13 8.30 11.35
C THR A 160 -5.83 8.42 9.85
N PRO A 161 -6.79 8.14 8.97
CA PRO A 161 -6.57 8.30 7.52
C PRO A 161 -6.06 9.68 7.14
N ASP A 162 -6.57 10.73 7.76
CA ASP A 162 -6.17 12.11 7.48
C ASP A 162 -4.73 12.41 7.90
N GLU A 163 -4.35 11.99 9.10
CA GLU A 163 -2.99 12.16 9.61
C GLU A 163 -1.98 11.37 8.79
N ASP A 164 -2.33 10.14 8.43
CA ASP A 164 -1.46 9.27 7.65
C ASP A 164 -1.29 9.77 6.21
N LEU A 165 -2.36 10.21 5.56
CA LEU A 165 -2.29 10.84 4.25
C LEU A 165 -1.46 12.13 4.28
N LYS A 166 -1.65 12.97 5.30
CA LYS A 166 -0.85 14.19 5.48
C LYS A 166 0.63 13.87 5.72
N ALA A 167 0.94 12.86 6.51
CA ALA A 167 2.31 12.48 6.79
C ALA A 167 3.03 11.89 5.56
N ILE A 168 2.30 11.27 4.64
CA ILE A 168 2.86 10.66 3.42
C ILE A 168 2.99 11.68 2.29
N LEU A 169 1.99 12.53 2.12
CA LEU A 169 1.90 13.43 0.97
C LEU A 169 2.43 14.85 1.25
N GLY A 170 2.58 15.21 2.50
CA GLY A 170 3.03 16.54 2.93
C GLY A 170 1.86 17.50 3.17
#